data_e517738a80f003a15fd6ea71831c3da6
#
_entry.id   e517738a80f003a15fd6ea71831c3da6
#
_cell.length_a   1.000
_cell.length_b   1.000
_cell.length_c   1.000
_cell.angle_alpha   90.00
_cell.angle_beta   90.00
_cell.angle_gamma   90.00
#
_symmetry.space_group_name_H-M   'P 1'
#
loop_
_entity.id
_entity.type
_entity.pdbx_description
1 polymer ?
#
loop_
_entity_poly.entity_id
_entity_poly.type
_entity_poly.pdbx_seq_one_letter_code
_entity_poly.pdbx_strand_id
1 'polypeptide(L)'
;MKYRVVSVLKDNRPRFLITSDIEEIEILPSKYLKHLDQINASPNTVKSAAFALSYYYNYLQEQTIGLDEITLLSYSEQNKHFIDFLYWVKSGKHTEHNTQTSNKTCNMYLGAVFRYYQFLALEDVLPMLKVLRVKKVSYFDSMGVNHQNAVNSFKGFFKEEEPNLEEITSEEIQELINACSNDRDRLLIAMMAETGLRLGEILGIHYTEDIDFERRTVRVRYRESNTNLARAKNAEYR
;
A
#
# COMPACT_ATOMS: atom_id res chain seq x y z
N MET A 1 -20.16 2.11 -8.59
CA MET A 1 -19.17 1.03 -8.52
C MET A 1 -19.86 -0.22 -8.02
N LYS A 2 -19.66 -1.36 -8.70
CA LYS A 2 -20.28 -2.63 -8.28
C LYS A 2 -19.49 -3.37 -7.19
N TYR A 3 -18.17 -3.15 -7.11
CA TYR A 3 -17.31 -3.80 -6.12
C TYR A 3 -16.83 -2.80 -5.09
N ARG A 4 -16.98 -3.14 -3.82
CA ARG A 4 -16.60 -2.29 -2.69
C ARG A 4 -15.79 -3.07 -1.64
N VAL A 5 -15.00 -2.36 -0.87
CA VAL A 5 -14.25 -2.91 0.25
C VAL A 5 -15.09 -2.81 1.51
N VAL A 6 -15.28 -3.95 2.18
CA VAL A 6 -15.92 -4.02 3.50
C VAL A 6 -14.87 -4.38 4.53
N SER A 7 -14.86 -3.68 5.67
CA SER A 7 -13.99 -4.01 6.79
C SER A 7 -14.79 -4.68 7.91
N VAL A 8 -14.26 -5.77 8.42
CA VAL A 8 -14.82 -6.52 9.55
C VAL A 8 -13.78 -6.57 10.66
N LEU A 9 -14.18 -6.27 11.88
CA LEU A 9 -13.29 -6.40 13.04
C LEU A 9 -13.31 -7.85 13.53
N LYS A 10 -12.16 -8.52 13.54
CA LYS A 10 -11.98 -9.85 14.11
C LYS A 10 -10.74 -9.88 14.97
N ASP A 11 -10.85 -10.34 16.22
CA ASP A 11 -9.74 -10.42 17.17
C ASP A 11 -9.01 -9.06 17.33
N ASN A 12 -9.77 -7.97 17.42
CA ASN A 12 -9.29 -6.60 17.49
C ASN A 12 -8.44 -6.15 16.29
N ARG A 13 -8.48 -6.88 15.17
CA ARG A 13 -7.77 -6.55 13.91
C ARG A 13 -8.77 -6.31 12.78
N PRO A 14 -8.63 -5.23 12.00
CA PRO A 14 -9.45 -5.03 10.82
C PRO A 14 -9.09 -6.04 9.73
N ARG A 15 -10.11 -6.73 9.23
CA ARG A 15 -10.05 -7.64 8.08
C ARG A 15 -10.78 -6.99 6.92
N PHE A 16 -10.34 -7.21 5.72
CA PHE A 16 -10.94 -6.61 4.53
C PHE A 16 -11.46 -7.69 3.59
N LEU A 17 -12.65 -7.46 3.07
CA LEU A 17 -13.32 -8.29 2.08
C LEU A 17 -13.71 -7.42 0.89
N ILE A 18 -13.86 -8.02 -0.27
CA ILE A 18 -14.45 -7.37 -1.44
C ILE A 18 -15.82 -7.97 -1.68
N THR A 19 -16.81 -7.09 -1.79
CA THR A 19 -18.20 -7.49 -2.03
C THR A 19 -18.72 -6.82 -3.29
N SER A 20 -19.65 -7.48 -3.97
CA SER A 20 -20.45 -6.90 -5.04
C SER A 20 -21.50 -5.94 -4.50
N ASP A 21 -22.24 -5.26 -5.39
CA ASP A 21 -23.38 -4.40 -5.06
C ASP A 21 -24.57 -5.16 -4.42
N ILE A 22 -24.68 -6.46 -4.69
CA ILE A 22 -25.68 -7.36 -4.06
C ILE A 22 -25.15 -7.99 -2.76
N GLU A 23 -24.07 -7.45 -2.19
CA GLU A 23 -23.44 -7.89 -0.94
C GLU A 23 -22.84 -9.31 -0.96
N GLU A 24 -22.68 -9.91 -2.12
CA GLU A 24 -21.97 -11.18 -2.25
C GLU A 24 -20.45 -10.98 -2.15
N ILE A 25 -19.81 -11.89 -1.42
CA ILE A 25 -18.35 -11.84 -1.21
C ILE A 25 -17.65 -12.39 -2.47
N GLU A 26 -16.77 -11.60 -3.04
CA GLU A 26 -15.85 -12.06 -4.08
C GLU A 26 -14.79 -12.98 -3.47
N ILE A 27 -14.87 -14.26 -3.82
CA ILE A 27 -14.09 -15.32 -3.16
C ILE A 27 -12.59 -15.17 -3.44
N LEU A 28 -12.18 -15.01 -4.69
CA LEU A 28 -10.76 -15.02 -5.08
C LEU A 28 -9.97 -13.86 -4.44
N PRO A 29 -10.39 -12.59 -4.57
CA PRO A 29 -9.66 -11.50 -3.94
C PRO A 29 -9.74 -11.58 -2.42
N SER A 30 -10.85 -12.06 -1.84
CA SER A 30 -10.97 -12.23 -0.39
C SER A 30 -10.04 -13.33 0.15
N LYS A 31 -9.79 -14.41 -0.62
CA LYS A 31 -8.76 -15.42 -0.29
C LYS A 31 -7.36 -14.80 -0.28
N TYR A 32 -7.04 -13.97 -1.27
CA TYR A 32 -5.75 -13.28 -1.31
C TYR A 32 -5.56 -12.33 -0.12
N LEU A 33 -6.58 -11.54 0.22
CA LEU A 33 -6.54 -10.65 1.40
C LEU A 33 -6.34 -11.44 2.69
N LYS A 34 -7.00 -12.60 2.82
CA LYS A 34 -6.79 -13.52 3.95
C LYS A 34 -5.36 -14.07 3.96
N HIS A 35 -4.79 -14.42 2.80
CA HIS A 35 -3.39 -14.85 2.70
C HIS A 35 -2.43 -13.76 3.18
N LEU A 36 -2.61 -12.50 2.74
CA LEU A 36 -1.79 -11.38 3.21
C LEU A 36 -1.81 -11.23 4.74
N ASP A 37 -2.98 -11.47 5.33
CA ASP A 37 -3.14 -11.42 6.76
C ASP A 37 -2.46 -12.60 7.47
N GLN A 38 -2.52 -13.81 6.91
CA GLN A 38 -1.82 -15.00 7.42
C GLN A 38 -0.29 -14.84 7.41
N ILE A 39 0.28 -14.16 6.42
CA ILE A 39 1.72 -13.84 6.37
C ILE A 39 2.07 -12.58 7.17
N ASN A 40 1.18 -12.12 8.03
CA ASN A 40 1.36 -11.00 8.94
C ASN A 40 1.64 -9.65 8.26
N ALA A 41 1.10 -9.43 7.05
CA ALA A 41 1.17 -8.14 6.38
C ALA A 41 0.51 -7.05 7.25
N SER A 42 1.01 -5.81 7.15
CA SER A 42 0.43 -4.72 7.93
C SER A 42 -1.03 -4.46 7.54
N PRO A 43 -1.93 -4.07 8.45
CA PRO A 43 -3.32 -3.76 8.13
C PRO A 43 -3.46 -2.73 7.01
N ASN A 44 -2.56 -1.74 6.95
CA ASN A 44 -2.54 -0.75 5.88
C ASN A 44 -2.15 -1.37 4.53
N THR A 45 -1.24 -2.36 4.51
CA THR A 45 -0.89 -3.10 3.29
C THR A 45 -2.09 -3.89 2.77
N VAL A 46 -2.79 -4.60 3.66
CA VAL A 46 -3.98 -5.36 3.30
C VAL A 46 -5.10 -4.44 2.83
N LYS A 47 -5.32 -3.31 3.53
CA LYS A 47 -6.28 -2.28 3.14
C LYS A 47 -5.99 -1.72 1.74
N SER A 48 -4.75 -1.34 1.47
CA SER A 48 -4.34 -0.81 0.17
C SER A 48 -4.52 -1.84 -0.96
N ALA A 49 -4.20 -3.12 -0.69
CA ALA A 49 -4.45 -4.20 -1.64
C ALA A 49 -5.95 -4.40 -1.89
N ALA A 50 -6.79 -4.35 -0.86
CA ALA A 50 -8.24 -4.48 -0.99
C ALA A 50 -8.83 -3.38 -1.90
N PHE A 51 -8.44 -2.12 -1.68
CA PHE A 51 -8.89 -1.02 -2.54
C PHE A 51 -8.39 -1.17 -3.98
N ALA A 52 -7.11 -1.51 -4.18
CA ALA A 52 -6.55 -1.72 -5.51
C ALA A 52 -7.31 -2.82 -6.28
N LEU A 53 -7.64 -3.93 -5.62
CA LEU A 53 -8.40 -5.03 -6.23
C LEU A 53 -9.86 -4.63 -6.48
N SER A 54 -10.51 -3.93 -5.55
CA SER A 54 -11.87 -3.43 -5.76
C SER A 54 -11.94 -2.52 -7.00
N TYR A 55 -10.96 -1.63 -7.18
CA TYR A 55 -10.87 -0.78 -8.37
C TYR A 55 -10.61 -1.59 -9.64
N TYR A 56 -9.76 -2.60 -9.57
CA TYR A 56 -9.46 -3.45 -10.72
C TYR A 56 -10.68 -4.26 -11.14
N TYR A 57 -11.45 -4.82 -10.20
CA TYR A 57 -12.69 -5.53 -10.50
C TYR A 57 -13.75 -4.62 -11.13
N ASN A 58 -13.87 -3.37 -10.65
CA ASN A 58 -14.74 -2.36 -11.28
C ASN A 58 -14.28 -2.04 -12.71
N TYR A 59 -12.97 -1.93 -12.94
CA TYR A 59 -12.42 -1.71 -14.28
C TYR A 59 -12.71 -2.90 -15.21
N LEU A 60 -12.46 -4.15 -14.76
CA LEU A 60 -12.78 -5.34 -15.55
C LEU A 60 -14.24 -5.38 -15.96
N GLN A 61 -15.13 -4.99 -15.06
CA GLN A 61 -16.55 -4.93 -15.34
C GLN A 61 -16.92 -3.85 -16.38
N GLU A 62 -16.32 -2.66 -16.32
CA GLU A 62 -16.51 -1.64 -17.35
C GLU A 62 -16.02 -2.12 -18.71
N GLN A 63 -14.93 -2.91 -18.74
CA GLN A 63 -14.40 -3.49 -19.97
C GLN A 63 -15.15 -4.75 -20.43
N THR A 64 -16.08 -5.28 -19.62
CA THR A 64 -16.82 -6.52 -19.89
C THR A 64 -15.87 -7.69 -20.19
N ILE A 65 -14.78 -7.79 -19.41
CA ILE A 65 -13.75 -8.83 -19.55
C ILE A 65 -13.54 -9.55 -18.21
N GLY A 66 -13.41 -10.87 -18.26
CA GLY A 66 -13.15 -11.72 -17.09
C GLY A 66 -11.70 -11.72 -16.65
N LEU A 67 -11.47 -12.04 -15.36
CA LEU A 67 -10.14 -12.14 -14.78
C LEU A 67 -9.26 -13.21 -15.48
N ASP A 68 -9.86 -14.32 -15.86
CA ASP A 68 -9.26 -15.44 -16.57
C ASP A 68 -8.94 -15.10 -18.04
N GLU A 69 -9.83 -14.38 -18.71
CA GLU A 69 -9.64 -13.95 -20.10
C GLU A 69 -8.37 -13.11 -20.28
N ILE A 70 -7.99 -12.30 -19.26
CA ILE A 70 -6.75 -11.52 -19.30
C ILE A 70 -5.52 -12.45 -19.43
N THR A 71 -5.54 -13.62 -18.82
CA THR A 71 -4.40 -14.56 -18.87
C THR A 71 -4.22 -15.19 -20.25
N LEU A 72 -5.29 -15.25 -21.05
CA LEU A 72 -5.29 -15.81 -22.41
C LEU A 72 -4.75 -14.81 -23.45
N LEU A 73 -4.84 -13.50 -23.19
CA LEU A 73 -4.37 -12.45 -24.06
C LEU A 73 -2.88 -12.63 -24.44
N SER A 74 -2.49 -12.10 -25.59
CA SER A 74 -1.08 -11.98 -25.98
C SER A 74 -0.32 -11.04 -25.03
N TYR A 75 1.03 -11.07 -25.05
CA TYR A 75 1.83 -10.14 -24.25
C TYR A 75 1.49 -8.66 -24.54
N SER A 76 1.30 -8.32 -25.81
CA SER A 76 0.99 -6.94 -26.21
C SER A 76 -0.38 -6.49 -25.70
N GLU A 77 -1.38 -7.36 -25.80
CA GLU A 77 -2.73 -7.07 -25.31
C GLU A 77 -2.76 -6.97 -23.78
N GLN A 78 -2.08 -7.86 -23.06
CA GLN A 78 -1.94 -7.74 -21.61
C GLN A 78 -1.25 -6.42 -21.22
N ASN A 79 -0.17 -6.05 -21.91
CA ASN A 79 0.55 -4.82 -21.65
C ASN A 79 -0.36 -3.60 -21.86
N LYS A 80 -1.13 -3.58 -22.96
CA LYS A 80 -2.11 -2.52 -23.24
C LYS A 80 -3.18 -2.47 -22.15
N HIS A 81 -3.78 -3.60 -21.79
CA HIS A 81 -4.81 -3.69 -20.76
C HIS A 81 -4.37 -3.06 -19.42
N PHE A 82 -3.16 -3.36 -18.96
CA PHE A 82 -2.66 -2.80 -17.68
C PHE A 82 -2.25 -1.33 -17.79
N ILE A 83 -1.81 -0.87 -18.97
CA ILE A 83 -1.59 0.56 -19.22
C ILE A 83 -2.95 1.30 -19.23
N ASP A 84 -3.95 0.76 -19.87
CA ASP A 84 -5.30 1.35 -19.90
C ASP A 84 -5.90 1.40 -18.48
N PHE A 85 -5.68 0.37 -17.66
CA PHE A 85 -6.05 0.40 -16.24
C PHE A 85 -5.34 1.53 -15.47
N LEU A 86 -4.03 1.73 -15.69
CA LEU A 86 -3.29 2.84 -15.07
C LEU A 86 -3.90 4.20 -15.45
N TYR A 87 -4.26 4.42 -16.72
CA TYR A 87 -4.90 5.66 -17.15
C TYR A 87 -6.32 5.81 -16.59
N TRP A 88 -7.07 4.72 -16.47
CA TRP A 88 -8.37 4.71 -15.82
C TRP A 88 -8.29 5.14 -14.34
N VAL A 89 -7.29 4.64 -13.60
CA VAL A 89 -7.01 5.08 -12.22
C VAL A 89 -6.56 6.52 -12.19
N LYS A 90 -5.64 6.91 -13.07
CA LYS A 90 -5.08 8.28 -13.12
C LYS A 90 -6.15 9.33 -13.38
N SER A 91 -7.13 9.03 -14.22
CA SER A 91 -8.26 9.93 -14.51
C SER A 91 -9.26 10.08 -13.35
N GLY A 92 -9.08 9.35 -12.24
CA GLY A 92 -9.96 9.41 -11.07
C GLY A 92 -11.27 8.63 -11.20
N LYS A 93 -11.51 7.90 -12.28
CA LYS A 93 -12.74 7.12 -12.51
C LYS A 93 -13.02 6.08 -11.42
N HIS A 94 -12.01 5.69 -10.65
CA HIS A 94 -12.13 4.79 -9.52
C HIS A 94 -12.70 5.46 -8.25
N THR A 95 -12.92 6.77 -8.26
CA THR A 95 -13.48 7.53 -7.14
C THR A 95 -14.72 8.29 -7.57
N GLU A 96 -15.61 8.59 -6.63
CA GLU A 96 -16.85 9.36 -6.89
C GLU A 96 -16.57 10.80 -7.34
N HIS A 97 -15.44 11.36 -6.93
CA HIS A 97 -15.09 12.76 -7.20
C HIS A 97 -14.20 12.94 -8.43
N ASN A 98 -13.88 11.88 -9.17
CA ASN A 98 -12.98 11.91 -10.35
C ASN A 98 -11.67 12.70 -10.09
N THR A 99 -11.15 12.61 -8.88
CA THR A 99 -9.92 13.32 -8.50
C THR A 99 -8.71 12.64 -9.15
N GLN A 100 -7.89 13.42 -9.82
CA GLN A 100 -6.70 12.94 -10.48
C GLN A 100 -5.73 12.28 -9.47
N THR A 101 -5.25 11.08 -9.80
CA THR A 101 -4.40 10.28 -8.91
C THR A 101 -2.92 10.41 -9.30
N SER A 102 -2.03 10.45 -8.31
CA SER A 102 -0.58 10.53 -8.54
C SER A 102 -0.05 9.28 -9.25
N ASN A 103 1.03 9.43 -10.04
CA ASN A 103 1.68 8.32 -10.72
C ASN A 103 2.13 7.22 -9.74
N LYS A 104 2.65 7.61 -8.58
CA LYS A 104 3.06 6.69 -7.52
C LYS A 104 1.89 5.84 -7.02
N THR A 105 0.72 6.44 -6.80
CA THR A 105 -0.48 5.72 -6.36
C THR A 105 -1.00 4.79 -7.44
N CYS A 106 -1.01 5.23 -8.70
CA CYS A 106 -1.37 4.37 -9.84
C CYS A 106 -0.47 3.13 -9.91
N ASN A 107 0.85 3.32 -9.84
CA ASN A 107 1.83 2.24 -9.84
C ASN A 107 1.65 1.29 -8.65
N MET A 108 1.34 1.84 -7.47
CA MET A 108 1.08 1.04 -6.26
C MET A 108 -0.15 0.13 -6.44
N TYR A 109 -1.22 0.64 -7.02
CA TYR A 109 -2.43 -0.16 -7.28
C TYR A 109 -2.16 -1.25 -8.31
N LEU A 110 -1.51 -0.94 -9.43
CA LEU A 110 -1.13 -1.95 -10.41
C LEU A 110 -0.19 -3.00 -9.80
N GLY A 111 0.77 -2.58 -8.98
CA GLY A 111 1.65 -3.49 -8.26
C GLY A 111 0.89 -4.46 -7.33
N ALA A 112 -0.21 -4.01 -6.72
CA ALA A 112 -1.07 -4.88 -5.91
C ALA A 112 -1.84 -5.89 -6.79
N VAL A 113 -2.36 -5.45 -7.94
CA VAL A 113 -3.01 -6.32 -8.93
C VAL A 113 -2.04 -7.39 -9.44
N PHE A 114 -0.80 -7.03 -9.74
CA PHE A 114 0.22 -7.99 -10.19
C PHE A 114 0.55 -9.04 -9.12
N ARG A 115 0.70 -8.63 -7.85
CA ARG A 115 0.89 -9.59 -6.74
C ARG A 115 -0.31 -10.53 -6.57
N TYR A 116 -1.51 -10.02 -6.81
CA TYR A 116 -2.70 -10.85 -6.80
C TYR A 116 -2.69 -11.92 -7.92
N TYR A 117 -2.36 -11.56 -9.15
CA TYR A 117 -2.20 -12.55 -10.22
C TYR A 117 -1.08 -13.55 -9.95
N GLN A 118 0.02 -13.12 -9.35
CA GLN A 118 1.08 -14.03 -8.92
C GLN A 118 0.57 -15.03 -7.87
N PHE A 119 -0.23 -14.56 -6.91
CA PHE A 119 -0.87 -15.43 -5.92
C PHE A 119 -1.80 -16.45 -6.59
N LEU A 120 -2.65 -16.02 -7.51
CA LEU A 120 -3.56 -16.92 -8.23
C LEU A 120 -2.82 -17.95 -9.07
N ALA A 121 -1.66 -17.59 -9.63
CA ALA A 121 -0.82 -18.51 -10.37
C ALA A 121 -0.08 -19.51 -9.47
N LEU A 122 0.31 -19.11 -8.26
CA LEU A 122 0.91 -19.99 -7.26
C LEU A 122 -0.09 -20.99 -6.67
N GLU A 123 -1.36 -20.59 -6.59
CA GLU A 123 -2.47 -21.45 -6.14
C GLU A 123 -3.07 -22.31 -7.28
N ASP A 124 -2.44 -22.34 -8.45
CA ASP A 124 -2.90 -23.04 -9.66
C ASP A 124 -4.34 -22.68 -10.10
N VAL A 125 -4.82 -21.49 -9.71
CA VAL A 125 -6.16 -20.99 -10.09
C VAL A 125 -6.15 -20.43 -11.51
N LEU A 126 -5.11 -19.66 -11.85
CA LEU A 126 -4.93 -19.04 -13.17
C LEU A 126 -3.48 -19.19 -13.65
N PRO A 127 -3.24 -19.24 -14.97
CA PRO A 127 -1.88 -19.21 -15.48
C PRO A 127 -1.18 -17.88 -15.23
N MET A 128 0.14 -17.91 -15.09
CA MET A 128 0.96 -16.71 -14.89
C MET A 128 0.83 -15.76 -16.08
N LEU A 129 0.61 -14.48 -15.80
CA LEU A 129 0.57 -13.42 -16.82
C LEU A 129 1.88 -13.35 -17.60
N LYS A 130 1.79 -13.19 -18.92
CA LYS A 130 2.96 -13.05 -19.81
C LYS A 130 3.78 -11.80 -19.50
N VAL A 131 3.13 -10.71 -19.05
CA VAL A 131 3.79 -9.46 -18.65
C VAL A 131 4.55 -9.57 -17.32
N LEU A 132 4.29 -10.61 -16.52
CA LEU A 132 5.00 -10.87 -15.26
C LEU A 132 6.16 -11.86 -15.42
N ARG A 133 6.44 -12.35 -16.62
CA ARG A 133 7.59 -13.20 -16.86
C ARG A 133 8.87 -12.46 -16.49
N VAL A 134 9.68 -13.12 -15.69
CA VAL A 134 10.94 -12.58 -15.22
C VAL A 134 11.99 -12.66 -16.32
N LYS A 135 12.60 -11.54 -16.65
CA LYS A 135 13.82 -11.48 -17.48
C LYS A 135 15.00 -11.18 -16.58
N LYS A 136 16.06 -11.97 -16.73
CA LYS A 136 17.36 -11.64 -16.11
C LYS A 136 18.00 -10.53 -16.94
N VAL A 137 18.23 -9.39 -16.32
CA VAL A 137 18.97 -8.27 -16.92
C VAL A 137 20.31 -8.18 -16.21
N SER A 138 21.40 -8.30 -16.97
CA SER A 138 22.76 -8.09 -16.45
C SER A 138 23.17 -6.66 -16.68
N TYR A 139 23.75 -6.02 -15.67
CA TYR A 139 24.38 -4.72 -15.79
C TYR A 139 25.69 -4.69 -15.00
N PHE A 140 26.62 -3.87 -15.46
CA PHE A 140 27.89 -3.63 -14.76
C PHE A 140 27.75 -2.36 -13.92
N ASP A 141 28.20 -2.42 -12.69
CA ASP A 141 28.32 -1.22 -11.85
C ASP A 141 29.57 -0.38 -12.25
N SER A 142 29.77 0.74 -11.57
CA SER A 142 30.91 1.63 -11.79
C SER A 142 32.28 0.98 -11.49
N MET A 143 32.29 -0.16 -10.78
CA MET A 143 33.47 -0.95 -10.46
C MET A 143 33.69 -2.14 -11.43
N GLY A 144 32.84 -2.27 -12.46
CA GLY A 144 32.92 -3.36 -13.43
C GLY A 144 32.38 -4.70 -12.93
N VAL A 145 31.68 -4.74 -11.79
CA VAL A 145 31.07 -5.96 -11.26
C VAL A 145 29.74 -6.24 -11.99
N ASN A 146 29.58 -7.46 -12.48
CA ASN A 146 28.36 -7.88 -13.16
C ASN A 146 27.27 -8.22 -12.14
N HIS A 147 26.18 -7.47 -12.16
CA HIS A 147 24.99 -7.73 -11.37
C HIS A 147 23.87 -8.29 -12.24
N GLN A 148 23.13 -9.26 -11.74
CA GLN A 148 21.96 -9.82 -12.41
C GLN A 148 20.71 -9.48 -11.59
N ASN A 149 19.82 -8.69 -12.16
CA ASN A 149 18.52 -8.41 -11.57
C ASN A 149 17.41 -9.13 -12.34
N ALA A 150 16.49 -9.71 -11.58
CA ALA A 150 15.26 -10.27 -12.11
C ALA A 150 14.23 -9.14 -12.26
N VAL A 151 13.88 -8.79 -13.49
CA VAL A 151 12.94 -7.70 -13.77
C VAL A 151 11.71 -8.27 -14.49
N ASN A 152 10.52 -7.86 -14.06
CA ASN A 152 9.29 -8.17 -14.79
C ASN A 152 9.33 -7.59 -16.20
N SER A 153 8.71 -8.30 -17.15
CA SER A 153 8.67 -7.84 -18.54
C SER A 153 7.74 -6.66 -18.79
N PHE A 154 6.88 -6.30 -17.84
CA PHE A 154 6.01 -5.14 -17.95
C PHE A 154 6.79 -3.83 -17.94
N LYS A 155 6.53 -2.95 -18.92
CA LYS A 155 7.22 -1.67 -19.09
C LYS A 155 6.28 -0.45 -19.06
N GLY A 156 5.06 -0.61 -18.56
CA GLY A 156 4.04 0.43 -18.60
C GLY A 156 3.90 1.27 -17.34
N PHE A 157 4.73 1.07 -16.30
CA PHE A 157 4.67 1.90 -15.10
C PHE A 157 4.94 3.36 -15.40
N PHE A 158 4.16 4.25 -14.80
CA PHE A 158 4.38 5.68 -14.91
C PHE A 158 5.68 6.08 -14.21
N LYS A 159 6.39 7.06 -14.79
CA LYS A 159 7.51 7.70 -14.09
C LYS A 159 6.95 8.42 -12.86
N GLU A 160 7.45 8.06 -11.69
CA GLU A 160 7.05 8.71 -10.44
C GLU A 160 7.62 10.12 -10.37
N GLU A 161 6.82 11.04 -9.86
CA GLU A 161 7.24 12.42 -9.62
C GLU A 161 8.11 12.42 -8.37
N GLU A 162 9.19 13.18 -8.40
CA GLU A 162 9.99 13.42 -7.21
C GLU A 162 9.16 14.23 -6.22
N PRO A 163 9.10 13.81 -4.94
CA PRO A 163 8.38 14.58 -3.94
C PRO A 163 9.05 15.95 -3.78
N ASN A 164 8.29 17.01 -3.93
CA ASN A 164 8.74 18.34 -3.53
C ASN A 164 8.77 18.34 -2.00
N LEU A 165 9.98 18.20 -1.42
CA LEU A 165 10.17 18.24 0.02
C LEU A 165 10.35 19.71 0.40
N GLU A 166 9.32 20.31 0.94
CA GLU A 166 9.40 21.60 1.59
C GLU A 166 9.81 21.39 3.04
N GLU A 167 10.88 22.04 3.46
CA GLU A 167 11.29 22.05 4.85
C GLU A 167 10.39 22.99 5.63
N ILE A 168 9.84 22.49 6.74
CA ILE A 168 9.02 23.28 7.65
C ILE A 168 9.96 24.04 8.59
N THR A 169 9.80 25.35 8.71
CA THR A 169 10.61 26.20 9.59
C THR A 169 10.20 26.03 11.06
N SER A 170 11.08 26.45 11.98
CA SER A 170 10.78 26.42 13.42
C SER A 170 9.60 27.30 13.78
N GLU A 171 9.42 28.41 13.09
CA GLU A 171 8.30 29.35 13.26
C GLU A 171 6.98 28.69 12.87
N GLU A 172 6.94 28.02 11.72
CA GLU A 172 5.75 27.30 11.25
C GLU A 172 5.39 26.13 12.18
N ILE A 173 6.39 25.42 12.74
CA ILE A 173 6.15 24.38 13.76
C ILE A 173 5.50 24.99 14.99
N GLN A 174 5.98 26.15 15.46
CA GLN A 174 5.41 26.83 16.63
C GLN A 174 3.98 27.32 16.35
N GLU A 175 3.71 27.82 15.16
CA GLU A 175 2.35 28.20 14.73
C GLU A 175 1.40 26.99 14.72
N LEU A 176 1.84 25.82 14.20
CA LEU A 176 1.08 24.58 14.24
C LEU A 176 0.77 24.14 15.68
N ILE A 177 1.76 24.20 16.58
CA ILE A 177 1.58 23.85 18.00
C ILE A 177 0.56 24.78 18.66
N ASN A 178 0.63 26.09 18.37
CA ASN A 178 -0.28 27.08 18.92
C ASN A 178 -1.71 26.94 18.37
N ALA A 179 -1.87 26.50 17.13
CA ALA A 179 -3.16 26.25 16.50
C ALA A 179 -3.86 24.97 17.00
N CYS A 180 -3.15 24.08 17.71
CA CYS A 180 -3.75 22.86 18.25
C CYS A 180 -4.77 23.17 19.34
N SER A 181 -5.95 22.58 19.25
CA SER A 181 -7.04 22.75 20.21
C SER A 181 -6.89 21.90 21.47
N ASN A 182 -5.97 20.92 21.49
CA ASN A 182 -5.77 19.98 22.61
C ASN A 182 -4.30 19.63 22.80
N ASP A 183 -3.96 19.21 24.02
CA ASP A 183 -2.57 18.91 24.42
C ASP A 183 -1.99 17.66 23.78
N ARG A 184 -2.86 16.70 23.42
CA ARG A 184 -2.43 15.49 22.69
C ARG A 184 -1.80 15.85 21.33
N ASP A 185 -2.47 16.68 20.56
CA ASP A 185 -2.01 17.06 19.23
C ASP A 185 -0.78 17.97 19.31
N ARG A 186 -0.72 18.87 20.33
CA ARG A 186 0.47 19.65 20.63
C ARG A 186 1.68 18.76 20.94
N LEU A 187 1.50 17.75 21.80
CA LEU A 187 2.57 16.82 22.15
C LEU A 187 3.04 16.01 20.93
N LEU A 188 2.11 15.54 20.08
CA LEU A 188 2.44 14.79 18.88
C LEU A 188 3.32 15.62 17.92
N ILE A 189 2.92 16.87 17.64
CA ILE A 189 3.69 17.76 16.75
C ILE A 189 5.06 18.08 17.37
N ALA A 190 5.11 18.43 18.65
CA ALA A 190 6.36 18.73 19.34
C ALA A 190 7.31 17.52 19.32
N MET A 191 6.82 16.33 19.65
CA MET A 191 7.64 15.12 19.60
C MET A 191 8.14 14.78 18.19
N MET A 192 7.30 14.95 17.16
CA MET A 192 7.74 14.75 15.78
C MET A 192 8.84 15.73 15.37
N ALA A 193 8.69 17.00 15.72
CA ALA A 193 9.65 18.04 15.39
C ALA A 193 10.99 17.86 16.10
N GLU A 194 10.95 17.57 17.40
CA GLU A 194 12.18 17.49 18.23
C GLU A 194 12.93 16.16 18.05
N THR A 195 12.23 15.05 17.76
CA THR A 195 12.84 13.72 17.75
C THR A 195 12.99 13.13 16.35
N GLY A 196 12.29 13.64 15.35
CA GLY A 196 12.20 13.06 14.03
C GLY A 196 11.49 11.68 14.00
N LEU A 197 10.78 11.31 15.07
CA LEU A 197 10.02 10.07 15.14
C LEU A 197 8.80 10.13 14.22
N ARG A 198 8.48 8.99 13.61
CA ARG A 198 7.26 8.88 12.80
C ARG A 198 6.02 8.84 13.70
N LEU A 199 4.90 9.29 13.15
CA LEU A 199 3.61 9.27 13.88
C LEU A 199 3.28 7.89 14.48
N GLY A 200 3.50 6.81 13.73
CA GLY A 200 3.25 5.45 14.23
C GLY A 200 4.22 5.01 15.33
N GLU A 201 5.41 5.57 15.39
CA GLU A 201 6.39 5.34 16.46
C GLU A 201 5.94 6.06 17.74
N ILE A 202 5.52 7.31 17.63
CA ILE A 202 5.03 8.10 18.78
C ILE A 202 3.73 7.52 19.35
N LEU A 203 2.77 7.19 18.50
CA LEU A 203 1.50 6.60 18.93
C LEU A 203 1.65 5.21 19.55
N GLY A 204 2.77 4.54 19.31
CA GLY A 204 3.12 3.25 19.90
C GLY A 204 3.82 3.34 21.26
N ILE A 205 4.15 4.53 21.76
CA ILE A 205 4.82 4.73 23.03
C ILE A 205 3.86 4.45 24.19
N HIS A 206 4.29 3.60 25.13
CA HIS A 206 3.59 3.36 26.37
C HIS A 206 4.20 4.25 27.46
N TYR A 207 3.39 5.09 28.08
CA TYR A 207 3.82 6.06 29.09
C TYR A 207 4.65 5.46 30.22
N THR A 208 4.23 4.30 30.74
CA THR A 208 4.87 3.65 31.91
C THR A 208 6.10 2.82 31.57
N GLU A 209 6.25 2.38 30.32
CA GLU A 209 7.28 1.41 29.94
C GLU A 209 8.39 2.02 29.08
N ASP A 210 8.05 3.07 28.32
CA ASP A 210 8.93 3.60 27.28
C ASP A 210 9.47 5.00 27.60
N ILE A 211 8.91 5.69 28.59
CA ILE A 211 9.38 7.02 29.00
C ILE A 211 10.12 6.91 30.34
N ASP A 212 11.39 7.30 30.33
CA ASP A 212 12.21 7.45 31.51
C ASP A 212 12.39 8.95 31.81
N PHE A 213 11.63 9.45 32.77
CA PHE A 213 11.64 10.87 33.15
C PHE A 213 12.94 11.29 33.87
N GLU A 214 13.60 10.38 34.58
CA GLU A 214 14.86 10.68 35.28
C GLU A 214 16.00 10.86 34.26
N ARG A 215 16.06 9.93 33.29
CA ARG A 215 17.07 9.96 32.21
C ARG A 215 16.67 10.84 31.04
N ARG A 216 15.45 11.35 31.00
CA ARG A 216 14.86 12.13 29.90
C ARG A 216 14.97 11.40 28.55
N THR A 217 14.66 10.10 28.55
CA THR A 217 14.75 9.26 27.35
C THR A 217 13.41 8.65 27.00
N VAL A 218 13.17 8.51 25.70
CA VAL A 218 12.01 7.81 25.15
C VAL A 218 12.53 6.62 24.32
N ARG A 219 11.96 5.45 24.53
CA ARG A 219 12.28 4.23 23.79
C ARG A 219 11.17 3.90 22.82
N VAL A 220 11.54 3.66 21.57
CA VAL A 220 10.60 3.20 20.54
C VAL A 220 10.69 1.67 20.48
N ARG A 221 9.56 0.99 20.66
CA ARG A 221 9.50 -0.48 20.61
C ARG A 221 8.44 -0.93 19.62
N TYR A 222 8.75 -2.00 18.90
CA TYR A 222 7.75 -2.67 18.09
C TYR A 222 6.80 -3.48 18.99
N ARG A 223 5.49 -3.25 18.85
CA ARG A 223 4.43 -4.02 19.52
C ARG A 223 3.35 -4.38 18.51
N GLU A 224 3.02 -5.66 18.43
CA GLU A 224 1.92 -6.13 17.58
C GLU A 224 0.54 -5.86 18.20
N SER A 225 0.47 -5.78 19.54
CA SER A 225 -0.77 -5.74 20.31
C SER A 225 -1.23 -4.34 20.70
N ASN A 226 -0.71 -3.28 20.06
CA ASN A 226 -1.17 -1.92 20.34
C ASN A 226 -2.66 -1.78 20.02
N THR A 227 -3.44 -1.36 21.02
CA THR A 227 -4.90 -1.20 20.88
C THR A 227 -5.30 -0.15 19.83
N ASN A 228 -4.43 0.83 19.57
CA ASN A 228 -4.60 1.86 18.57
C ASN A 228 -4.05 1.47 17.19
N LEU A 229 -3.61 0.23 17.00
CA LEU A 229 -3.00 -0.31 15.78
C LEU A 229 -1.72 0.44 15.33
N ALA A 230 -1.12 1.25 16.19
CA ALA A 230 0.15 1.92 15.90
C ALA A 230 1.29 0.88 15.78
N ARG A 231 2.12 1.03 14.75
CA ARG A 231 3.27 0.15 14.49
C ARG A 231 4.52 0.96 14.23
N ALA A 232 5.55 0.68 15.00
CA ALA A 232 6.90 1.20 14.79
C ALA A 232 7.62 0.29 13.79
N LYS A 233 7.69 0.68 12.52
CA LYS A 233 8.24 -0.18 11.43
C LYS A 233 9.72 -0.57 11.61
N ASN A 234 10.52 0.24 12.28
CA ASN A 234 11.98 0.08 12.42
C ASN A 234 12.44 0.33 13.85
N ALA A 235 11.65 -0.10 14.83
CA ALA A 235 11.94 0.15 16.25
C ALA A 235 13.26 -0.47 16.75
N GLU A 236 13.76 -1.50 16.07
CA GLU A 236 15.01 -2.18 16.45
C GLU A 236 16.26 -1.31 16.26
N TYR A 237 16.14 -0.21 15.53
CA TYR A 237 17.26 0.67 15.17
C TYR A 237 17.15 2.10 15.75
N ARG A 238 16.24 2.33 16.69
CA ARG A 238 16.01 3.67 17.28
C ARG A 238 15.79 3.64 18.80
#